data_d725730a5af5c44369f1e81d49253796
#
_entry.id   d725730a5af5c44369f1e81d49253796
#
_cell.length_a   1.000
_cell.length_b   1.000
_cell.length_c   1.000
_cell.angle_alpha   90.00
_cell.angle_beta   90.00
_cell.angle_gamma   90.00
#
_symmetry.space_group_name_H-M   'P 1'
#
loop_
_entity.id
_entity.type
_entity.pdbx_description
1 polymer ?
#
loop_
_entity_poly.entity_id
_entity_poly.type
_entity_poly.pdbx_seq_one_letter_code
_entity_poly.pdbx_strand_id
1 'polypeptide(L)'
;MAQYCKEELEKYSGIVVYMTRFSNNVDMDRYDRVKVAKDLGADALVSLHINSTGNQQDTVSGALAYVPISTNKADYAVEARALAADIVSNLSTVGMKNLGYLKGEGLGIIYYGRQWKIPTMIIEHGFVNNPSDCLKYYGSDAKIKAVAVADATAIARHYGITKMRGWNQIGGEWIYLDKNGNKKTGWITDAGKEYYLDEEGHKVSGFVKINDKKYYFNEDGSAYSGFLQANGALYYVKNGGQVMTGRFKIGEKQYYAAKGGKLYRGFKVRKGYKYYFDPETGAALSGLQK
;
A
#
# COMPACT_ATOMS: atom_id res chain seq x y z
N MET A 1 -6.63 6.31 15.58
CA MET A 1 -7.02 7.18 14.45
C MET A 1 -5.80 7.74 13.72
N ALA A 2 -4.92 8.51 14.37
CA ALA A 2 -3.75 9.10 13.69
C ALA A 2 -2.86 8.08 12.95
N GLN A 3 -2.63 6.90 13.53
CA GLN A 3 -1.89 5.82 12.87
C GLN A 3 -2.55 5.38 11.56
N TYR A 4 -3.88 5.18 11.56
CA TYR A 4 -4.62 4.79 10.35
C TYR A 4 -4.64 5.92 9.29
N CYS A 5 -4.68 7.19 9.73
CA CYS A 5 -4.58 8.33 8.83
C CYS A 5 -3.20 8.38 8.15
N LYS A 6 -2.11 8.18 8.91
CA LYS A 6 -0.76 8.06 8.38
C LYS A 6 -0.65 6.90 7.37
N GLU A 7 -1.08 5.69 7.76
CA GLU A 7 -1.04 4.50 6.88
C GLU A 7 -1.81 4.72 5.56
N GLU A 8 -2.91 5.45 5.60
CA GLU A 8 -3.66 5.78 4.39
C GLU A 8 -2.96 6.86 3.55
N LEU A 9 -2.42 7.92 4.17
CA LEU A 9 -1.69 8.98 3.48
C LEU A 9 -0.42 8.45 2.80
N GLU A 10 0.28 7.52 3.40
CA GLU A 10 1.49 6.91 2.84
C GLU A 10 1.23 6.08 1.56
N LYS A 11 -0.03 5.86 1.18
CA LYS A 11 -0.40 5.29 -0.12
C LYS A 11 -0.42 6.33 -1.25
N TYR A 12 -0.22 7.59 -0.95
CA TYR A 12 -0.18 8.68 -1.92
C TYR A 12 1.27 9.07 -2.24
N SER A 13 1.51 9.51 -3.48
CA SER A 13 2.85 9.94 -3.91
C SER A 13 3.17 11.35 -3.39
N GLY A 14 4.43 11.58 -3.01
CA GLY A 14 4.91 12.92 -2.67
C GLY A 14 4.51 13.43 -1.29
N ILE A 15 4.02 12.57 -0.39
CA ILE A 15 3.72 12.92 0.99
C ILE A 15 4.63 12.18 1.96
N VAL A 16 5.04 12.87 3.01
CA VAL A 16 5.75 12.29 4.17
C VAL A 16 4.97 12.66 5.43
N VAL A 17 4.63 11.66 6.23
CA VAL A 17 3.82 11.85 7.43
C VAL A 17 4.63 11.55 8.69
N TYR A 18 4.83 12.56 9.51
CA TYR A 18 5.45 12.45 10.83
C TYR A 18 4.38 12.45 11.92
N MET A 19 4.57 11.62 12.92
CA MET A 19 3.69 11.56 14.09
C MET A 19 4.42 12.09 15.33
N THR A 20 3.80 13.03 16.02
CA THR A 20 4.32 13.54 17.29
C THR A 20 3.99 12.65 18.49
N ARG A 21 3.10 11.66 18.30
CA ARG A 21 2.75 10.65 19.30
C ARG A 21 2.52 9.31 18.60
N PHE A 22 3.35 8.33 18.87
CA PHE A 22 3.32 6.98 18.28
C PHE A 22 3.04 5.86 19.30
N SER A 23 2.96 6.20 20.59
CA SER A 23 2.56 5.28 21.66
C SER A 23 1.88 6.03 22.81
N ASN A 24 1.21 5.30 23.69
CA ASN A 24 0.60 5.86 24.89
C ASN A 24 1.63 6.33 25.95
N ASN A 25 2.88 5.87 25.83
CA ASN A 25 3.97 6.20 26.75
C ASN A 25 4.76 7.45 26.35
N VAL A 26 4.43 8.05 25.18
CA VAL A 26 5.06 9.30 24.74
C VAL A 26 4.14 10.45 25.15
N ASP A 27 4.56 11.18 26.15
CA ASP A 27 3.97 12.47 26.52
C ASP A 27 4.87 13.59 25.97
N MET A 28 4.35 14.32 25.01
CA MET A 28 5.00 15.45 24.38
C MET A 28 4.10 16.66 24.54
N ASP A 29 4.63 17.74 25.10
CA ASP A 29 3.82 18.95 25.30
C ASP A 29 3.45 19.63 23.97
N ARG A 30 2.59 20.62 24.06
CA ARG A 30 2.04 21.32 22.88
C ARG A 30 3.09 22.13 22.12
N TYR A 31 4.06 22.69 22.84
CA TYR A 31 5.17 23.43 22.26
C TYR A 31 6.09 22.50 21.47
N ASP A 32 6.50 21.36 22.07
CA ASP A 32 7.39 20.41 21.43
C ASP A 32 6.76 19.76 20.18
N ARG A 33 5.45 19.50 20.19
CA ARG A 33 4.75 19.00 18.98
C ARG A 33 4.85 19.97 17.81
N VAL A 34 4.66 21.24 18.06
CA VAL A 34 4.77 22.26 17.00
C VAL A 34 6.23 22.51 16.63
N LYS A 35 7.14 22.40 17.59
CA LYS A 35 8.59 22.47 17.33
C LYS A 35 9.05 21.37 16.37
N VAL A 36 8.58 20.14 16.55
CA VAL A 36 8.84 19.03 15.59
C VAL A 36 8.37 19.43 14.18
N ALA A 37 7.14 19.92 14.03
CA ALA A 37 6.64 20.36 12.72
C ALA A 37 7.49 21.45 12.09
N LYS A 38 7.94 22.42 12.92
CA LYS A 38 8.84 23.50 12.50
C LYS A 38 10.18 22.97 12.02
N ASP A 39 10.82 22.11 12.83
CA ASP A 39 12.18 21.59 12.55
C ASP A 39 12.20 20.70 11.30
N LEU A 40 11.07 20.06 10.98
CA LEU A 40 10.87 19.25 9.78
C LEU A 40 10.43 20.06 8.56
N GLY A 41 10.11 21.34 8.72
CA GLY A 41 9.57 22.17 7.63
C GLY A 41 8.21 21.66 7.12
N ALA A 42 7.34 21.20 8.03
CA ALA A 42 6.06 20.62 7.67
C ALA A 42 5.11 21.63 7.04
N ASP A 43 4.40 21.25 5.97
CA ASP A 43 3.42 22.08 5.28
C ASP A 43 2.16 22.31 6.14
N ALA A 44 1.81 21.36 7.02
CA ALA A 44 0.73 21.49 7.98
C ALA A 44 0.93 20.63 9.23
N LEU A 45 0.31 21.05 10.34
CA LEU A 45 0.16 20.29 11.56
C LEU A 45 -1.32 20.04 11.86
N VAL A 46 -1.76 18.80 11.74
CA VAL A 46 -3.16 18.40 11.99
C VAL A 46 -3.24 17.61 13.29
N SER A 47 -3.96 18.13 14.27
CA SER A 47 -4.19 17.49 15.55
C SER A 47 -5.56 16.82 15.57
N LEU A 48 -5.60 15.49 15.69
CA LEU A 48 -6.84 14.70 15.63
C LEU A 48 -7.37 14.43 17.05
N HIS A 49 -8.56 14.89 17.34
CA HIS A 49 -9.22 14.83 18.63
C HIS A 49 -10.65 14.31 18.53
N ILE A 50 -11.23 13.99 19.69
CA ILE A 50 -12.66 13.78 19.91
C ILE A 50 -13.08 14.81 20.94
N ASN A 51 -14.10 15.58 20.62
CA ASN A 51 -14.57 16.69 21.44
C ASN A 51 -15.32 16.24 22.70
N SER A 52 -15.60 17.18 23.58
CA SER A 52 -16.51 17.03 24.72
C SER A 52 -17.19 18.36 25.03
N THR A 53 -18.49 18.32 25.33
CA THR A 53 -19.22 19.50 25.80
C THR A 53 -19.04 19.76 27.31
N GLY A 54 -18.36 18.84 28.04
CA GLY A 54 -18.18 18.90 29.48
C GLY A 54 -19.38 18.33 30.26
N ASN A 55 -20.50 18.01 29.63
CA ASN A 55 -21.66 17.33 30.26
C ASN A 55 -21.42 15.82 30.38
N GLN A 56 -22.08 15.16 31.30
CA GLN A 56 -21.96 13.68 31.45
C GLN A 56 -22.53 12.93 30.24
N GLN A 57 -23.65 13.40 29.68
CA GLN A 57 -24.23 12.92 28.44
C GLN A 57 -24.75 14.10 27.63
N ASP A 58 -24.59 14.05 26.32
CA ASP A 58 -25.02 15.09 25.40
C ASP A 58 -25.56 14.52 24.09
N THR A 59 -26.35 15.31 23.39
CA THR A 59 -26.88 14.99 22.05
C THR A 59 -26.14 15.74 20.92
N VAL A 60 -25.19 16.63 21.26
CA VAL A 60 -24.38 17.32 20.28
C VAL A 60 -23.54 16.29 19.53
N SER A 61 -23.57 16.35 18.20
CA SER A 61 -22.91 15.40 17.30
C SER A 61 -22.41 16.10 16.07
N GLY A 62 -21.30 15.63 15.52
CA GLY A 62 -20.71 16.12 14.27
C GLY A 62 -19.25 16.53 14.41
N ALA A 63 -18.61 16.78 13.27
CA ALA A 63 -17.21 17.20 13.21
C ALA A 63 -17.07 18.71 13.12
N LEU A 64 -16.08 19.25 13.80
CA LEU A 64 -15.68 20.66 13.70
C LEU A 64 -14.15 20.80 13.77
N ALA A 65 -13.66 21.98 13.41
CA ALA A 65 -12.24 22.28 13.55
C ALA A 65 -12.01 23.55 14.38
N TYR A 66 -10.87 23.59 15.08
CA TYR A 66 -10.33 24.84 15.61
C TYR A 66 -9.16 25.31 14.74
N VAL A 67 -9.19 26.59 14.36
CA VAL A 67 -8.25 27.20 13.42
C VAL A 67 -7.88 28.64 13.82
N PRO A 68 -6.77 29.20 13.33
CA PRO A 68 -6.46 30.60 13.53
C PRO A 68 -7.39 31.48 12.66
N ILE A 69 -8.23 32.30 13.28
CA ILE A 69 -9.17 33.21 12.61
C ILE A 69 -8.70 34.68 12.63
N SER A 70 -8.08 35.12 13.73
CA SER A 70 -7.72 36.52 13.95
C SER A 70 -6.64 37.09 13.01
N THR A 71 -5.96 36.19 12.26
CA THR A 71 -4.93 36.55 11.28
C THR A 71 -5.41 36.33 9.85
N ASN A 72 -6.51 36.98 9.50
CA ASN A 72 -7.31 36.72 8.28
C ASN A 72 -6.55 36.71 6.94
N LYS A 73 -5.37 37.31 6.86
CA LYS A 73 -4.62 37.47 5.61
C LYS A 73 -3.25 36.74 5.61
N ALA A 74 -2.85 36.15 6.71
CA ALA A 74 -1.59 35.40 6.74
C ALA A 74 -1.76 34.06 6.05
N ASP A 75 -0.88 33.73 5.13
CA ASP A 75 -0.95 32.52 4.28
C ASP A 75 -1.16 31.23 5.07
N TYR A 76 -0.39 31.03 6.14
CA TYR A 76 -0.53 29.85 7.02
C TYR A 76 -1.91 29.76 7.68
N ALA A 77 -2.57 30.89 7.96
CA ALA A 77 -3.89 30.90 8.58
C ALA A 77 -5.00 30.69 7.53
N VAL A 78 -4.80 31.17 6.31
CA VAL A 78 -5.67 30.87 5.17
C VAL A 78 -5.62 29.39 4.86
N GLU A 79 -4.43 28.83 4.76
CA GLU A 79 -4.17 27.43 4.51
C GLU A 79 -4.78 26.53 5.60
N ALA A 80 -4.55 26.83 6.87
CA ALA A 80 -5.13 26.09 7.98
C ALA A 80 -6.66 26.03 7.93
N ARG A 81 -7.33 27.15 7.56
CA ARG A 81 -8.78 27.19 7.43
C ARG A 81 -9.28 26.40 6.22
N ALA A 82 -8.60 26.50 5.09
CA ALA A 82 -8.97 25.80 3.88
C ALA A 82 -8.84 24.28 4.06
N LEU A 83 -7.70 23.81 4.56
CA LEU A 83 -7.48 22.40 4.84
C LEU A 83 -8.46 21.86 5.90
N ALA A 84 -8.69 22.60 6.99
CA ALA A 84 -9.65 22.21 8.01
C ALA A 84 -11.08 22.11 7.47
N ALA A 85 -11.51 23.04 6.62
CA ALA A 85 -12.81 23.01 5.96
C ALA A 85 -12.97 21.79 5.06
N ASP A 86 -11.93 21.43 4.30
CA ASP A 86 -11.91 20.24 3.45
C ASP A 86 -12.02 18.95 4.27
N ILE A 87 -11.27 18.86 5.37
CA ILE A 87 -11.32 17.69 6.27
C ILE A 87 -12.71 17.54 6.88
N VAL A 88 -13.24 18.61 7.53
CA VAL A 88 -14.55 18.54 8.19
C VAL A 88 -15.68 18.28 7.19
N SER A 89 -15.59 18.82 5.98
CA SER A 89 -16.54 18.54 4.91
C SER A 89 -16.50 17.08 4.48
N ASN A 90 -15.30 16.51 4.33
CA ASN A 90 -15.14 15.13 3.89
C ASN A 90 -15.59 14.10 4.95
N LEU A 91 -15.57 14.44 6.23
CA LEU A 91 -16.10 13.61 7.32
C LEU A 91 -17.60 13.32 7.19
N SER A 92 -18.32 14.12 6.36
CA SER A 92 -19.71 13.80 6.00
C SER A 92 -19.87 12.48 5.25
N THR A 93 -18.82 12.01 4.55
CA THR A 93 -18.81 10.71 3.84
C THR A 93 -18.93 9.51 4.79
N VAL A 94 -18.51 9.68 6.05
CA VAL A 94 -18.70 8.68 7.11
C VAL A 94 -19.90 9.00 8.01
N GLY A 95 -20.69 10.01 7.63
CA GLY A 95 -21.96 10.39 8.27
C GLY A 95 -21.82 11.34 9.46
N MET A 96 -20.68 12.04 9.61
CA MET A 96 -20.54 13.10 10.59
C MET A 96 -21.16 14.40 10.03
N LYS A 97 -21.96 15.09 10.84
CA LYS A 97 -22.48 16.41 10.50
C LYS A 97 -21.32 17.40 10.47
N ASN A 98 -21.23 18.20 9.41
CA ASN A 98 -20.26 19.31 9.34
C ASN A 98 -20.75 20.48 10.21
N LEU A 99 -20.01 20.81 11.26
CA LEU A 99 -20.25 21.95 12.15
C LEU A 99 -19.35 23.14 11.86
N GLY A 100 -18.54 23.07 10.79
CA GLY A 100 -17.63 24.14 10.37
C GLY A 100 -16.37 24.23 11.23
N TYR A 101 -15.87 25.46 11.38
CA TYR A 101 -14.71 25.71 12.21
C TYR A 101 -14.91 26.89 13.16
N LEU A 102 -14.18 26.86 14.26
CA LEU A 102 -14.23 27.84 15.34
C LEU A 102 -12.84 28.48 15.54
N LYS A 103 -12.86 29.58 16.29
CA LYS A 103 -11.64 30.29 16.71
C LYS A 103 -10.81 29.45 17.67
N GLY A 104 -9.54 29.22 17.33
CA GLY A 104 -8.62 28.37 18.07
C GLY A 104 -7.39 29.04 18.68
N GLU A 105 -7.25 30.36 18.59
CA GLU A 105 -6.03 31.10 18.98
C GLU A 105 -5.62 30.93 20.43
N GLY A 106 -6.56 30.62 21.32
CA GLY A 106 -6.28 30.33 22.74
C GLY A 106 -5.81 28.91 23.01
N LEU A 107 -5.91 28.00 22.01
CA LEU A 107 -5.45 26.63 22.15
C LEU A 107 -3.95 26.52 21.88
N GLY A 108 -3.21 25.93 22.83
CA GLY A 108 -1.75 25.99 22.85
C GLY A 108 -1.08 25.54 21.54
N ILE A 109 -1.55 24.47 20.90
CA ILE A 109 -0.98 23.98 19.64
C ILE A 109 -1.16 25.01 18.50
N ILE A 110 -2.32 25.66 18.43
CA ILE A 110 -2.61 26.69 17.41
C ILE A 110 -1.82 27.97 17.74
N TYR A 111 -1.72 28.31 19.04
CA TYR A 111 -0.91 29.46 19.48
C TYR A 111 0.55 29.33 19.01
N TYR A 112 1.21 28.21 19.26
CA TYR A 112 2.60 27.99 18.84
C TYR A 112 2.73 27.85 17.32
N GLY A 113 1.75 27.22 16.64
CA GLY A 113 1.72 27.14 15.17
C GLY A 113 1.73 28.54 14.52
N ARG A 114 0.98 29.48 15.07
CA ARG A 114 0.98 30.90 14.64
C ARG A 114 2.33 31.55 14.81
N GLN A 115 3.03 31.31 15.92
CA GLN A 115 4.37 31.89 16.19
C GLN A 115 5.38 31.50 15.13
N TRP A 116 5.28 30.28 14.62
CA TRP A 116 6.17 29.73 13.59
C TRP A 116 5.59 29.74 12.18
N LYS A 117 4.41 30.32 11.99
CA LYS A 117 3.71 30.46 10.69
C LYS A 117 3.46 29.10 10.02
N ILE A 118 3.15 28.06 10.81
CA ILE A 118 2.80 26.73 10.35
C ILE A 118 1.27 26.63 10.29
N PRO A 119 0.66 26.20 9.16
CA PRO A 119 -0.75 25.86 9.10
C PRO A 119 -1.09 24.81 10.16
N THR A 120 -1.79 25.22 11.22
CA THR A 120 -2.08 24.35 12.38
C THR A 120 -3.56 24.37 12.69
N MET A 121 -4.12 23.18 12.87
CA MET A 121 -5.52 22.99 13.18
C MET A 121 -5.74 21.84 14.16
N ILE A 122 -6.87 21.86 14.87
CA ILE A 122 -7.40 20.74 15.63
C ILE A 122 -8.68 20.30 14.93
N ILE A 123 -8.79 19.03 14.62
CA ILE A 123 -9.99 18.41 14.06
C ILE A 123 -10.67 17.60 15.16
N GLU A 124 -11.92 17.91 15.43
CA GLU A 124 -12.75 17.24 16.42
C GLU A 124 -13.74 16.31 15.71
N HIS A 125 -13.61 15.02 15.96
CA HIS A 125 -14.36 13.97 15.28
C HIS A 125 -15.55 13.51 16.14
N GLY A 126 -16.57 14.31 16.27
CA GLY A 126 -17.71 14.02 17.14
C GLY A 126 -17.41 14.28 18.61
N PHE A 127 -18.25 13.76 19.49
CA PHE A 127 -18.24 14.07 20.92
C PHE A 127 -18.17 12.79 21.78
N VAL A 128 -17.15 12.71 22.63
CA VAL A 128 -16.92 11.53 23.48
C VAL A 128 -18.04 11.31 24.51
N ASN A 129 -18.73 12.38 24.90
CA ASN A 129 -19.87 12.33 25.81
C ASN A 129 -21.24 12.16 25.09
N ASN A 130 -21.22 11.92 23.76
CA ASN A 130 -22.37 11.48 23.01
C ASN A 130 -22.27 9.95 22.75
N PRO A 131 -23.11 9.10 23.40
CA PRO A 131 -23.05 7.65 23.21
C PRO A 131 -23.26 7.21 21.74
N SER A 132 -24.08 7.95 20.98
CA SER A 132 -24.33 7.65 19.57
C SER A 132 -23.06 7.86 18.73
N ASP A 133 -22.32 8.96 18.95
CA ASP A 133 -21.05 9.20 18.28
C ASP A 133 -20.01 8.12 18.62
N CYS A 134 -19.93 7.75 19.90
CA CYS A 134 -19.02 6.68 20.35
C CYS A 134 -19.32 5.36 19.65
N LEU A 135 -20.57 4.93 19.62
CA LEU A 135 -20.96 3.68 18.96
C LEU A 135 -20.79 3.75 17.43
N LYS A 136 -21.15 4.88 16.83
CA LYS A 136 -21.18 5.05 15.37
C LYS A 136 -19.77 5.14 14.78
N TYR A 137 -18.86 5.88 15.41
CA TYR A 137 -17.55 6.23 14.83
C TYR A 137 -16.38 5.52 15.51
N TYR A 138 -16.52 5.07 16.76
CA TYR A 138 -15.42 4.53 17.56
C TYR A 138 -15.68 3.12 18.11
N GLY A 139 -16.84 2.55 17.89
CA GLY A 139 -17.23 1.25 18.42
C GLY A 139 -16.48 0.04 17.82
N SER A 140 -15.59 0.25 16.86
CA SER A 140 -14.69 -0.79 16.32
C SER A 140 -13.52 -0.17 15.56
N ASP A 141 -12.43 -0.92 15.40
CA ASP A 141 -11.28 -0.51 14.59
C ASP A 141 -11.66 -0.16 13.15
N ALA A 142 -12.57 -0.90 12.54
CA ALA A 142 -13.04 -0.62 11.19
C ALA A 142 -13.70 0.77 11.07
N LYS A 143 -14.46 1.19 12.09
CA LYS A 143 -15.10 2.51 12.14
C LYS A 143 -14.08 3.62 12.34
N ILE A 144 -13.13 3.44 13.27
CA ILE A 144 -12.01 4.38 13.50
C ILE A 144 -11.19 4.53 12.22
N LYS A 145 -10.92 3.43 11.52
CA LYS A 145 -10.20 3.44 10.25
C LYS A 145 -10.96 4.18 9.16
N ALA A 146 -12.29 4.02 9.09
CA ALA A 146 -13.11 4.75 8.12
C ALA A 146 -13.03 6.28 8.32
N VAL A 147 -13.08 6.75 9.57
CA VAL A 147 -12.88 8.17 9.92
C VAL A 147 -11.49 8.64 9.48
N ALA A 148 -10.45 7.90 9.82
CA ALA A 148 -9.07 8.23 9.48
C ALA A 148 -8.80 8.25 7.96
N VAL A 149 -9.45 7.36 7.21
CA VAL A 149 -9.41 7.35 5.73
C VAL A 149 -10.10 8.57 5.14
N ALA A 150 -11.19 9.04 5.77
CA ALA A 150 -11.85 10.27 5.34
C ALA A 150 -10.93 11.50 5.54
N ASP A 151 -10.24 11.61 6.68
CA ASP A 151 -9.24 12.66 6.91
C ASP A 151 -8.12 12.62 5.87
N ALA A 152 -7.51 11.46 5.68
CA ALA A 152 -6.42 11.26 4.74
C ALA A 152 -6.83 11.60 3.30
N THR A 153 -8.03 11.22 2.90
CA THR A 153 -8.58 11.53 1.57
C THR A 153 -8.77 13.03 1.38
N ALA A 154 -9.24 13.74 2.41
CA ALA A 154 -9.40 15.19 2.36
C ALA A 154 -8.05 15.91 2.24
N ILE A 155 -7.08 15.50 3.06
CA ILE A 155 -5.70 16.06 3.04
C ILE A 155 -5.08 15.84 1.66
N ALA A 156 -5.13 14.61 1.13
CA ALA A 156 -4.57 14.27 -0.17
C ALA A 156 -5.22 15.11 -1.30
N ARG A 157 -6.54 15.23 -1.28
CA ARG A 157 -7.27 16.06 -2.26
C ARG A 157 -6.91 17.55 -2.16
N HIS A 158 -6.78 18.06 -0.95
CA HIS A 158 -6.40 19.45 -0.70
C HIS A 158 -5.05 19.80 -1.34
N TYR A 159 -4.06 18.93 -1.17
CA TYR A 159 -2.73 19.10 -1.77
C TYR A 159 -2.59 18.56 -3.21
N GLY A 160 -3.68 18.09 -3.82
CA GLY A 160 -3.67 17.60 -5.21
C GLY A 160 -2.82 16.34 -5.42
N ILE A 161 -2.54 15.58 -4.36
CA ILE A 161 -1.75 14.35 -4.43
C ILE A 161 -2.62 13.13 -4.75
N THR A 162 -2.05 12.16 -5.45
CA THR A 162 -2.76 10.97 -5.94
C THR A 162 -2.19 9.68 -5.35
N LYS A 163 -3.03 8.67 -5.19
CA LYS A 163 -2.59 7.35 -4.73
C LYS A 163 -1.59 6.72 -5.69
N MET A 164 -0.53 6.17 -5.14
CA MET A 164 0.40 5.33 -5.88
C MET A 164 -0.32 4.09 -6.41
N ARG A 165 0.00 3.67 -7.63
CA ARG A 165 -0.55 2.49 -8.29
C ARG A 165 0.45 1.89 -9.27
N GLY A 166 0.22 0.62 -9.67
CA GLY A 166 1.15 -0.07 -10.57
C GLY A 166 2.48 -0.41 -9.88
N TRP A 167 3.54 -0.51 -10.66
CA TRP A 167 4.86 -0.80 -10.15
C TRP A 167 5.47 0.40 -9.42
N ASN A 168 5.92 0.17 -8.19
CA ASN A 168 6.61 1.15 -7.36
C ASN A 168 7.83 0.51 -6.70
N GLN A 169 8.90 1.29 -6.51
CA GLN A 169 10.07 0.84 -5.76
C GLN A 169 10.03 1.45 -4.37
N ILE A 170 9.88 0.62 -3.35
CA ILE A 170 9.80 1.03 -1.94
C ILE A 170 10.84 0.24 -1.15
N GLY A 171 11.73 0.96 -0.47
CA GLY A 171 12.83 0.33 0.26
C GLY A 171 13.83 -0.42 -0.63
N GLY A 172 13.89 -0.10 -1.92
CA GLY A 172 14.73 -0.80 -2.90
C GLY A 172 14.05 -1.98 -3.59
N GLU A 173 12.91 -2.45 -3.09
CA GLU A 173 12.16 -3.59 -3.61
C GLU A 173 11.02 -3.16 -4.55
N TRP A 174 10.80 -3.92 -5.63
CA TRP A 174 9.69 -3.70 -6.55
C TRP A 174 8.42 -4.35 -6.03
N ILE A 175 7.39 -3.53 -5.80
CA ILE A 175 6.03 -3.95 -5.42
C ILE A 175 5.01 -3.46 -6.45
N TYR A 176 3.86 -4.09 -6.49
CA TYR A 176 2.73 -3.67 -7.33
C TYR A 176 1.56 -3.23 -6.46
N LEU A 177 1.06 -2.02 -6.69
CA LEU A 177 -0.05 -1.43 -5.95
C LEU A 177 -1.32 -1.45 -6.81
N ASP A 178 -2.44 -1.83 -6.20
CA ASP A 178 -3.76 -1.77 -6.84
C ASP A 178 -4.24 -0.31 -6.99
N LYS A 179 -5.42 -0.12 -7.57
CA LYS A 179 -6.04 1.21 -7.75
C LYS A 179 -6.29 1.96 -6.44
N ASN A 180 -6.30 1.28 -5.31
CA ASN A 180 -6.51 1.85 -3.99
C ASN A 180 -5.20 2.09 -3.23
N GLY A 181 -4.04 1.82 -3.86
CA GLY A 181 -2.72 1.92 -3.24
C GLY A 181 -2.39 0.73 -2.32
N ASN A 182 -3.15 -0.37 -2.38
CA ASN A 182 -2.84 -1.55 -1.58
C ASN A 182 -1.86 -2.46 -2.31
N LYS A 183 -0.89 -2.99 -1.57
CA LYS A 183 0.07 -3.96 -2.09
C LYS A 183 -0.62 -5.24 -2.55
N LYS A 184 -0.26 -5.70 -3.76
CA LYS A 184 -0.71 -6.98 -4.31
C LYS A 184 0.27 -8.08 -3.95
N THR A 185 -0.24 -9.30 -3.89
CA THR A 185 0.53 -10.55 -3.76
C THR A 185 0.00 -11.57 -4.77
N GLY A 186 0.78 -12.64 -5.05
CA GLY A 186 0.39 -13.65 -6.01
C GLY A 186 0.51 -13.19 -7.47
N TRP A 187 -0.29 -13.79 -8.33
CA TRP A 187 -0.25 -13.52 -9.77
C TRP A 187 -0.86 -12.17 -10.12
N ILE A 188 -0.17 -11.43 -10.97
CA ILE A 188 -0.66 -10.19 -11.59
C ILE A 188 -0.36 -10.20 -13.09
N THR A 189 -1.19 -9.50 -13.84
CA THR A 189 -0.94 -9.19 -15.26
C THR A 189 -0.80 -7.68 -15.41
N ASP A 190 0.29 -7.27 -16.03
CA ASP A 190 0.55 -5.87 -16.34
C ASP A 190 1.16 -5.72 -17.74
N ALA A 191 0.64 -4.81 -18.55
CA ALA A 191 1.04 -4.60 -19.94
C ALA A 191 1.14 -5.90 -20.76
N GLY A 192 0.22 -6.86 -20.55
CA GLY A 192 0.18 -8.15 -21.23
C GLY A 192 1.23 -9.18 -20.79
N LYS A 193 2.03 -8.88 -19.78
CA LYS A 193 2.97 -9.80 -19.17
C LYS A 193 2.44 -10.29 -17.82
N GLU A 194 2.75 -11.53 -17.48
CA GLU A 194 2.43 -12.11 -16.16
C GLU A 194 3.63 -12.01 -15.23
N TYR A 195 3.35 -11.72 -13.97
CA TYR A 195 4.32 -11.62 -12.88
C TYR A 195 3.79 -12.36 -11.66
N TYR A 196 4.69 -12.74 -10.76
CA TYR A 196 4.32 -13.28 -9.46
C TYR A 196 4.97 -12.45 -8.35
N LEU A 197 4.16 -12.13 -7.35
CA LEU A 197 4.59 -11.42 -6.14
C LEU A 197 4.54 -12.40 -4.98
N ASP A 198 5.58 -12.45 -4.16
CA ASP A 198 5.63 -13.30 -2.96
C ASP A 198 4.60 -12.86 -1.90
N GLU A 199 4.62 -13.48 -0.73
CA GLU A 199 3.70 -13.16 0.37
C GLU A 199 3.93 -11.76 0.94
N GLU A 200 5.14 -11.25 0.85
CA GLU A 200 5.54 -9.88 1.20
C GLU A 200 5.21 -8.87 0.09
N GLY A 201 4.77 -9.34 -1.08
CA GLY A 201 4.42 -8.54 -2.26
C GLY A 201 5.62 -8.11 -3.09
N HIS A 202 6.78 -8.75 -2.93
CA HIS A 202 7.97 -8.48 -3.73
C HIS A 202 7.93 -9.25 -5.05
N LYS A 203 8.42 -8.61 -6.09
CA LYS A 203 8.52 -9.21 -7.42
C LYS A 203 9.59 -10.30 -7.46
N VAL A 204 9.21 -11.50 -7.87
CA VAL A 204 10.15 -12.63 -7.97
C VAL A 204 10.85 -12.70 -9.33
N SER A 205 12.04 -13.33 -9.37
CA SER A 205 12.79 -13.65 -10.59
C SER A 205 13.48 -15.01 -10.50
N GLY A 206 13.93 -15.55 -11.63
CA GLY A 206 14.58 -16.87 -11.68
C GLY A 206 13.61 -18.04 -11.43
N PHE A 207 14.14 -19.15 -10.88
CA PHE A 207 13.33 -20.31 -10.54
C PHE A 207 12.61 -20.13 -9.21
N VAL A 208 11.28 -20.25 -9.25
CA VAL A 208 10.40 -20.13 -8.07
C VAL A 208 9.47 -21.35 -7.99
N LYS A 209 9.19 -21.81 -6.78
CA LYS A 209 8.20 -22.86 -6.53
C LYS A 209 6.90 -22.21 -6.04
N ILE A 210 5.80 -22.42 -6.77
CA ILE A 210 4.48 -21.89 -6.46
C ILE A 210 3.50 -23.07 -6.49
N ASN A 211 2.81 -23.35 -5.39
CA ASN A 211 1.84 -24.44 -5.27
C ASN A 211 2.38 -25.78 -5.83
N ASP A 212 3.57 -26.19 -5.35
CA ASP A 212 4.28 -27.40 -5.75
C ASP A 212 4.71 -27.51 -7.23
N LYS A 213 4.48 -26.49 -8.02
CA LYS A 213 4.95 -26.38 -9.39
C LYS A 213 6.16 -25.44 -9.46
N LYS A 214 7.08 -25.75 -10.38
CA LYS A 214 8.26 -24.92 -10.64
C LYS A 214 7.96 -23.92 -11.76
N TYR A 215 8.33 -22.69 -11.55
CA TYR A 215 8.19 -21.59 -12.52
C TYR A 215 9.56 -20.95 -12.78
N TYR A 216 9.64 -20.18 -13.86
CA TYR A 216 10.80 -19.35 -14.16
C TYR A 216 10.34 -17.96 -14.64
N PHE A 217 10.93 -16.96 -14.05
CA PHE A 217 10.71 -15.55 -14.36
C PHE A 217 12.01 -14.90 -14.84
N ASN A 218 11.90 -13.99 -15.79
CA ASN A 218 13.01 -13.18 -16.27
C ASN A 218 13.59 -12.29 -15.16
N GLU A 219 14.70 -11.63 -15.41
CA GLU A 219 15.29 -10.64 -14.48
C GLU A 219 14.35 -9.46 -14.23
N ASP A 220 13.55 -9.06 -15.24
CA ASP A 220 12.52 -8.05 -15.08
C ASP A 220 11.28 -8.55 -14.28
N GLY A 221 11.28 -9.80 -13.86
CA GLY A 221 10.21 -10.47 -13.12
C GLY A 221 9.05 -10.97 -13.97
N SER A 222 9.07 -10.76 -15.28
CA SER A 222 8.03 -11.30 -16.17
C SER A 222 8.16 -12.82 -16.34
N ALA A 223 7.02 -13.52 -16.44
CA ALA A 223 7.01 -14.95 -16.68
C ALA A 223 7.69 -15.29 -18.02
N TYR A 224 8.66 -16.21 -17.97
CA TYR A 224 9.39 -16.66 -19.15
C TYR A 224 8.56 -17.68 -19.95
N SER A 225 8.81 -17.79 -21.24
CA SER A 225 8.30 -18.89 -22.07
C SER A 225 9.32 -19.30 -23.13
N GLY A 226 9.37 -20.61 -23.41
CA GLY A 226 10.26 -21.17 -24.40
C GLY A 226 11.34 -22.09 -23.81
N PHE A 227 12.36 -22.40 -24.61
CA PHE A 227 13.53 -23.15 -24.16
C PHE A 227 14.45 -22.28 -23.31
N LEU A 228 14.83 -22.78 -22.15
CA LEU A 228 15.66 -22.10 -21.17
C LEU A 228 16.91 -22.92 -20.87
N GLN A 229 18.08 -22.37 -21.16
CA GLN A 229 19.36 -22.91 -20.72
C GLN A 229 19.72 -22.27 -19.38
N ALA A 230 19.72 -23.05 -18.31
CA ALA A 230 20.05 -22.56 -16.98
C ALA A 230 20.67 -23.66 -16.12
N ASN A 231 21.62 -23.29 -15.23
CA ASN A 231 22.29 -24.21 -14.32
C ASN A 231 22.84 -25.50 -15.02
N GLY A 232 23.42 -25.33 -16.20
CA GLY A 232 24.00 -26.43 -17.00
C GLY A 232 22.97 -27.42 -17.59
N ALA A 233 21.68 -27.08 -17.57
CA ALA A 233 20.61 -27.92 -18.08
C ALA A 233 19.65 -27.14 -18.98
N LEU A 234 18.98 -27.86 -19.90
CA LEU A 234 17.94 -27.32 -20.75
C LEU A 234 16.56 -27.60 -20.11
N TYR A 235 15.70 -26.63 -20.14
CA TYR A 235 14.30 -26.68 -19.67
C TYR A 235 13.39 -26.22 -20.80
N TYR A 236 12.11 -26.57 -20.70
CA TYR A 236 11.06 -25.89 -21.45
C TYR A 236 10.04 -25.30 -20.49
N VAL A 237 9.75 -24.02 -20.69
CA VAL A 237 8.83 -23.25 -19.89
C VAL A 237 7.64 -22.87 -20.77
N LYS A 238 6.43 -23.24 -20.39
CA LYS A 238 5.23 -22.85 -21.13
C LYS A 238 4.82 -21.44 -20.79
N ASN A 239 3.93 -20.87 -21.60
CA ASN A 239 3.32 -19.57 -21.31
C ASN A 239 2.81 -19.53 -19.86
N GLY A 240 3.02 -18.41 -19.18
CA GLY A 240 2.74 -18.27 -17.75
C GLY A 240 3.87 -18.78 -16.85
N GLY A 241 5.05 -19.00 -17.38
CA GLY A 241 6.28 -19.28 -16.60
C GLY A 241 6.42 -20.70 -16.05
N GLN A 242 5.44 -21.59 -16.21
CA GLN A 242 5.52 -22.92 -15.61
C GLN A 242 6.53 -23.82 -16.34
N VAL A 243 7.50 -24.36 -15.61
CA VAL A 243 8.49 -25.34 -16.11
C VAL A 243 7.81 -26.67 -16.37
N MET A 244 7.98 -27.22 -17.58
CA MET A 244 7.40 -28.48 -17.97
C MET A 244 8.11 -29.65 -17.32
N THR A 245 7.35 -30.69 -16.97
CA THR A 245 7.83 -31.97 -16.42
C THR A 245 7.15 -33.13 -17.12
N GLY A 246 7.77 -34.29 -17.11
CA GLY A 246 7.20 -35.48 -17.75
C GLY A 246 7.28 -35.41 -19.29
N ARG A 247 6.35 -36.07 -19.95
CA ARG A 247 6.26 -36.15 -21.42
C ARG A 247 5.36 -35.06 -21.96
N PHE A 248 5.81 -34.33 -22.99
CA PHE A 248 5.03 -33.30 -23.67
C PHE A 248 5.47 -33.14 -25.13
N LYS A 249 4.67 -32.42 -25.92
CA LYS A 249 4.95 -32.10 -27.33
C LYS A 249 5.08 -30.59 -27.51
N ILE A 250 5.94 -30.19 -28.47
CA ILE A 250 6.03 -28.83 -29.00
C ILE A 250 6.04 -28.99 -30.52
N GLY A 251 4.97 -28.56 -31.16
CA GLY A 251 4.72 -28.93 -32.57
C GLY A 251 4.69 -30.45 -32.74
N GLU A 252 5.37 -30.98 -33.75
CA GLU A 252 5.46 -32.41 -34.02
C GLU A 252 6.50 -33.12 -33.12
N LYS A 253 7.37 -32.40 -32.43
CA LYS A 253 8.48 -32.98 -31.63
C LYS A 253 8.04 -33.35 -30.23
N GLN A 254 8.49 -34.50 -29.76
CA GLN A 254 8.26 -34.99 -28.39
C GLN A 254 9.47 -34.68 -27.52
N TYR A 255 9.19 -34.37 -26.27
CA TYR A 255 10.18 -34.08 -25.23
C TYR A 255 9.87 -34.86 -23.95
N TYR A 256 10.89 -35.07 -23.13
CA TYR A 256 10.73 -35.62 -21.82
C TYR A 256 11.60 -34.85 -20.81
N ALA A 257 10.96 -34.30 -19.77
CA ALA A 257 11.64 -33.63 -18.67
C ALA A 257 11.56 -34.48 -17.38
N ALA A 258 12.63 -34.49 -16.61
CA ALA A 258 12.68 -35.06 -15.28
C ALA A 258 11.72 -34.33 -14.32
N LYS A 259 11.49 -34.90 -13.12
CA LYS A 259 10.63 -34.28 -12.08
C LYS A 259 11.04 -32.86 -11.72
N GLY A 260 12.35 -32.51 -11.83
CA GLY A 260 12.88 -31.17 -11.61
C GLY A 260 12.83 -30.24 -12.85
N GLY A 261 12.23 -30.69 -13.98
CA GLY A 261 12.05 -29.92 -15.21
C GLY A 261 13.22 -30.01 -16.20
N LYS A 262 14.36 -30.64 -15.85
CA LYS A 262 15.49 -30.80 -16.77
C LYS A 262 15.11 -31.69 -17.93
N LEU A 263 15.27 -31.23 -19.17
CA LEU A 263 15.05 -32.04 -20.38
C LEU A 263 16.06 -33.16 -20.46
N TYR A 264 15.61 -34.35 -20.92
CA TYR A 264 16.51 -35.42 -21.26
C TYR A 264 17.25 -35.08 -22.57
N ARG A 265 18.53 -35.37 -22.57
CA ARG A 265 19.44 -35.27 -23.73
C ARG A 265 20.31 -36.52 -23.81
N GLY A 266 20.67 -36.95 -25.03
CA GLY A 266 21.42 -38.16 -25.25
C GLY A 266 20.65 -39.43 -24.88
N PHE A 267 21.36 -40.51 -24.56
CA PHE A 267 20.76 -41.80 -24.20
C PHE A 267 20.12 -41.77 -22.82
N LYS A 268 18.90 -42.35 -22.72
CA LYS A 268 18.18 -42.56 -21.46
C LYS A 268 17.51 -43.90 -21.49
N VAL A 269 17.60 -44.65 -20.37
CA VAL A 269 16.87 -45.92 -20.17
C VAL A 269 15.72 -45.64 -19.20
N ARG A 270 14.50 -46.06 -19.58
CA ARG A 270 13.31 -45.93 -18.72
C ARG A 270 12.36 -47.09 -18.95
N LYS A 271 11.96 -47.73 -17.88
CA LYS A 271 11.08 -48.93 -17.89
C LYS A 271 11.54 -49.99 -18.90
N GLY A 272 12.86 -50.26 -18.97
CA GLY A 272 13.45 -51.25 -19.88
C GLY A 272 13.60 -50.80 -21.33
N TYR A 273 13.13 -49.62 -21.71
CA TYR A 273 13.27 -49.08 -23.06
C TYR A 273 14.41 -48.07 -23.15
N LYS A 274 15.13 -48.10 -24.25
CA LYS A 274 16.18 -47.13 -24.59
C LYS A 274 15.57 -46.01 -25.41
N TYR A 275 15.83 -44.74 -25.00
CA TYR A 275 15.42 -43.54 -25.68
C TYR A 275 16.65 -42.72 -26.05
N TYR A 276 16.62 -42.11 -27.22
CA TYR A 276 17.64 -41.17 -27.59
C TYR A 276 17.01 -39.78 -27.83
N PHE A 277 17.52 -38.79 -27.14
CA PHE A 277 17.12 -37.42 -27.26
C PHE A 277 18.25 -36.61 -27.87
N ASP A 278 17.92 -35.71 -28.77
CA ASP A 278 18.87 -34.81 -29.41
C ASP A 278 19.70 -34.11 -28.32
N PRO A 279 21.04 -34.11 -28.41
CA PRO A 279 21.89 -33.54 -27.36
C PRO A 279 21.78 -32.02 -27.23
N GLU A 280 21.39 -31.31 -28.29
CA GLU A 280 21.25 -29.85 -28.30
C GLU A 280 19.86 -29.41 -27.94
N THR A 281 18.86 -29.98 -28.59
CA THR A 281 17.47 -29.55 -28.47
C THR A 281 16.64 -30.32 -27.45
N GLY A 282 17.06 -31.51 -27.06
CA GLY A 282 16.30 -32.41 -26.18
C GLY A 282 15.09 -33.07 -26.86
N ALA A 283 14.91 -32.90 -28.17
CA ALA A 283 13.83 -33.56 -28.90
C ALA A 283 14.05 -35.09 -28.97
N ALA A 284 13.00 -35.88 -28.75
CA ALA A 284 13.10 -37.32 -28.95
C ALA A 284 13.27 -37.61 -30.44
N LEU A 285 14.31 -38.33 -30.76
CA LEU A 285 14.54 -38.86 -32.10
C LEU A 285 13.73 -40.12 -32.31
N SER A 286 13.05 -40.25 -33.44
CA SER A 286 12.23 -41.40 -33.80
C SER A 286 13.07 -42.69 -33.86
N GLY A 287 12.67 -43.72 -33.15
CA GLY A 287 13.34 -45.02 -33.13
C GLY A 287 13.50 -45.54 -31.71
N LEU A 288 12.38 -45.92 -31.09
CA LEU A 288 12.38 -46.77 -29.89
C LEU A 288 12.90 -48.17 -30.27
N GLN A 289 14.10 -48.51 -29.84
CA GLN A 289 14.54 -49.90 -29.85
C GLN A 289 14.43 -50.49 -28.43
N LYS A 290 13.78 -51.66 -28.34
CA LYS A 290 13.79 -52.48 -27.13
C LYS A 290 15.20 -52.91 -26.77
#